data_4f3f6977cc312e02289385def9675a0c
#
_entry.id   4f3f6977cc312e02289385def9675a0c
#
_cell.length_a   1.000
_cell.length_b   1.000
_cell.length_c   1.000
_cell.angle_alpha   90.00
_cell.angle_beta   90.00
_cell.angle_gamma   90.00
#
_symmetry.space_group_name_H-M   'P 1'
#
loop_
_entity.id
_entity.type
_entity.pdbx_description
1 polymer ?
#
loop_
_entity_poly.entity_id
_entity_poly.type
_entity_poly.pdbx_seq_one_letter_code
_entity_poly.pdbx_strand_id
1 'polypeptide(L)'
;MRSHLSLVNQKIGFATAILSLLENTAEIEERTSSLTQRAMCESVLLHLYTAFHFYLREVADSNGIKNPEAIDSLPALRAALSQLGKEPSEVVELHDLVACRGSWLDRFLNQYEGIFKSPPKK
;
A
#
# COMPACT_ATOMS: atom_id res chain seq x y z
N MET A 1 -8.60 -17.18 -13.47
CA MET A 1 -8.59 -16.54 -12.16
C MET A 1 -7.37 -15.65 -12.05
N ARG A 2 -7.57 -14.38 -11.69
CA ARG A 2 -6.44 -13.48 -11.49
C ARG A 2 -5.70 -13.83 -10.22
N SER A 3 -4.39 -13.96 -10.30
CA SER A 3 -3.58 -14.13 -9.11
C SER A 3 -3.51 -12.79 -8.36
N HIS A 4 -3.25 -12.84 -7.05
CA HIS A 4 -3.05 -11.62 -6.26
C HIS A 4 -1.86 -10.83 -6.79
N LEU A 5 -0.83 -11.52 -7.27
CA LEU A 5 0.36 -10.87 -7.83
C LEU A 5 0.01 -10.05 -9.07
N SER A 6 -0.88 -10.56 -9.92
CA SER A 6 -1.36 -9.83 -11.10
C SER A 6 -2.04 -8.52 -10.67
N LEU A 7 -2.84 -8.57 -9.60
CA LEU A 7 -3.50 -7.38 -9.07
C LEU A 7 -2.50 -6.40 -8.46
N VAL A 8 -1.47 -6.90 -7.77
CA VAL A 8 -0.39 -6.05 -7.25
C VAL A 8 0.25 -5.26 -8.40
N ASN A 9 0.62 -5.95 -9.47
CA ASN A 9 1.26 -5.32 -10.62
C ASN A 9 0.34 -4.30 -11.29
N GLN A 10 -0.95 -4.61 -11.41
CA GLN A 10 -1.92 -3.68 -11.97
C GLN A 10 -2.00 -2.39 -11.16
N LYS A 11 -2.08 -2.51 -9.82
CA LYS A 11 -2.20 -1.32 -8.96
C LYS A 11 -0.94 -0.49 -8.95
N ILE A 12 0.23 -1.12 -8.98
CA ILE A 12 1.49 -0.40 -9.12
C ILE A 12 1.52 0.34 -10.46
N GLY A 13 1.04 -0.29 -11.53
CA GLY A 13 0.95 0.35 -12.84
C GLY A 13 0.05 1.58 -12.82
N PHE A 14 -1.08 1.52 -12.13
CA PHE A 14 -1.97 2.67 -11.97
C PHE A 14 -1.28 3.82 -11.24
N ALA A 15 -0.60 3.51 -10.14
CA ALA A 15 0.15 4.53 -9.39
C ALA A 15 1.24 5.17 -10.24
N THR A 16 1.98 4.36 -10.99
CA THR A 16 3.04 4.83 -11.87
C THR A 16 2.50 5.76 -12.95
N ALA A 17 1.36 5.40 -13.55
CA ALA A 17 0.73 6.22 -14.58
C ALA A 17 0.33 7.59 -14.03
N ILE A 18 -0.23 7.64 -12.84
CA ILE A 18 -0.64 8.90 -12.21
C ILE A 18 0.59 9.74 -11.85
N LEU A 19 1.65 9.12 -11.33
CA LEU A 19 2.89 9.83 -11.01
C LEU A 19 3.51 10.46 -12.26
N SER A 20 3.52 9.74 -13.38
CA SER A 20 4.02 10.27 -14.65
C SER A 20 3.21 11.49 -15.10
N LEU A 21 1.89 11.42 -14.96
CA LEU A 21 1.01 12.53 -15.30
C LEU A 21 1.27 13.74 -14.39
N LEU A 22 1.47 13.51 -13.10
CA LEU A 22 1.81 14.57 -12.14
C LEU A 22 3.10 15.27 -12.50
N GLU A 23 4.15 14.50 -12.82
CA GLU A 23 5.45 15.04 -13.19
C GLU A 23 5.34 15.90 -14.44
N ASN A 24 4.68 15.41 -15.47
CA ASN A 24 4.50 16.14 -16.72
C ASN A 24 3.70 17.43 -16.50
N THR A 25 2.67 17.37 -15.69
CA THR A 25 1.83 18.52 -15.37
C THR A 25 2.64 19.58 -14.62
N ALA A 26 3.48 19.17 -13.68
CA ALA A 26 4.31 20.08 -12.90
C ALA A 26 5.34 20.82 -13.77
N GLU A 27 5.85 20.15 -14.80
CA GLU A 27 6.82 20.75 -15.70
C GLU A 27 6.20 21.72 -16.70
N ILE A 28 4.99 21.42 -17.18
CA ILE A 28 4.35 22.17 -18.26
C ILE A 28 3.47 23.29 -17.70
N GLU A 29 2.86 23.06 -16.57
CA GLU A 29 1.80 23.92 -16.05
C GLU A 29 1.99 24.30 -14.59
N GLU A 30 2.51 25.48 -14.36
CA GLU A 30 2.46 26.10 -13.04
C GLU A 30 1.03 26.33 -12.60
N ARG A 31 0.07 26.07 -13.47
CA ARG A 31 -1.35 26.36 -13.25
C ARG A 31 -2.18 25.17 -12.76
N THR A 32 -1.58 23.99 -12.66
CA THR A 32 -2.35 22.88 -12.11
C THR A 32 -2.73 23.23 -10.68
N SER A 33 -4.02 23.23 -10.40
CA SER A 33 -4.50 23.66 -9.10
C SER A 33 -3.96 22.75 -8.00
N SER A 34 -3.72 23.34 -6.84
CA SER A 34 -3.32 22.60 -5.66
C SER A 34 -4.32 21.48 -5.35
N LEU A 35 -5.60 21.72 -5.58
CA LEU A 35 -6.64 20.73 -5.37
C LEU A 35 -6.43 19.51 -6.27
N THR A 36 -6.15 19.73 -7.56
CA THR A 36 -5.90 18.63 -8.49
C THR A 36 -4.66 17.83 -8.11
N GLN A 37 -3.58 18.52 -7.75
CA GLN A 37 -2.35 17.85 -7.32
C GLN A 37 -2.57 16.99 -6.08
N ARG A 38 -3.31 17.50 -5.12
CA ARG A 38 -3.62 16.75 -3.90
C ARG A 38 -4.47 15.53 -4.20
N ALA A 39 -5.47 15.68 -5.08
CA ALA A 39 -6.32 14.54 -5.48
C ALA A 39 -5.49 13.45 -6.16
N MET A 40 -4.56 13.84 -7.02
CA MET A 40 -3.69 12.88 -7.70
C MET A 40 -2.75 12.18 -6.71
N CYS A 41 -2.20 12.90 -5.74
CA CYS A 41 -1.35 12.31 -4.72
C CYS A 41 -2.12 11.30 -3.86
N GLU A 42 -3.34 11.63 -3.46
CA GLU A 42 -4.19 10.69 -2.73
C GLU A 42 -4.50 9.45 -3.56
N SER A 43 -4.74 9.64 -4.85
CA SER A 43 -5.01 8.53 -5.76
C SER A 43 -3.81 7.58 -5.84
N VAL A 44 -2.59 8.13 -5.91
CA VAL A 44 -1.37 7.32 -5.89
C VAL A 44 -1.28 6.51 -4.59
N LEU A 45 -1.52 7.15 -3.46
CA LEU A 45 -1.48 6.46 -2.15
C LEU A 45 -2.50 5.33 -2.08
N LEU A 46 -3.72 5.56 -2.58
CA LEU A 46 -4.76 4.54 -2.58
C LEU A 46 -4.39 3.34 -3.44
N HIS A 47 -3.84 3.58 -4.62
CA HIS A 47 -3.41 2.49 -5.50
C HIS A 47 -2.25 1.71 -4.89
N LEU A 48 -1.28 2.39 -4.32
CA LEU A 48 -0.14 1.73 -3.67
C LEU A 48 -0.58 0.92 -2.44
N TYR A 49 -1.53 1.46 -1.67
CA TYR A 49 -2.05 0.73 -0.53
C TYR A 49 -2.82 -0.51 -0.97
N THR A 50 -3.59 -0.40 -2.05
CA THR A 50 -4.29 -1.55 -2.61
C THR A 50 -3.30 -2.61 -3.09
N ALA A 51 -2.19 -2.20 -3.71
CA ALA A 51 -1.13 -3.12 -4.11
C ALA A 51 -0.54 -3.83 -2.88
N PHE A 52 -0.27 -3.08 -1.81
CA PHE A 52 0.24 -3.64 -0.57
C PHE A 52 -0.72 -4.68 0.01
N HIS A 53 -2.01 -4.38 -0.01
CA HIS A 53 -3.05 -5.28 0.46
C HIS A 53 -3.06 -6.61 -0.32
N PHE A 54 -3.02 -6.52 -1.64
CA PHE A 54 -2.98 -7.72 -2.48
C PHE A 54 -1.68 -8.49 -2.29
N TYR A 55 -0.58 -7.79 -2.02
CA TYR A 55 0.68 -8.45 -1.75
C TYR A 55 0.60 -9.28 -0.45
N LEU A 56 -0.01 -8.74 0.60
CA LEU A 56 -0.21 -9.49 1.84
C LEU A 56 -1.04 -10.75 1.59
N ARG A 57 -2.06 -10.66 0.75
CA ARG A 57 -2.90 -11.81 0.38
C ARG A 57 -2.12 -12.83 -0.44
N GLU A 58 -1.23 -12.36 -1.32
CA GLU A 58 -0.37 -13.26 -2.09
C GLU A 58 0.56 -14.05 -1.16
N VAL A 59 1.14 -13.39 -0.18
CA VAL A 59 1.99 -14.08 0.82
C VAL A 59 1.16 -15.09 1.59
N ALA A 60 -0.06 -14.71 1.99
CA ALA A 60 -0.95 -15.62 2.70
C ALA A 60 -1.26 -16.87 1.87
N ASP A 61 -1.64 -16.67 0.62
CA ASP A 61 -1.99 -17.75 -0.28
C ASP A 61 -0.79 -18.68 -0.54
N SER A 62 0.38 -18.10 -0.78
CA SER A 62 1.62 -18.86 -1.01
C SER A 62 2.02 -19.73 0.19
N ASN A 63 1.59 -19.34 1.38
CA ASN A 63 1.94 -20.05 2.61
C ASN A 63 0.81 -20.97 3.10
N GLY A 64 -0.23 -21.14 2.31
CA GLY A 64 -1.28 -22.13 2.61
C GLY A 64 -2.38 -21.64 3.54
N ILE A 65 -2.54 -20.32 3.69
CA ILE A 65 -3.65 -19.78 4.46
C ILE A 65 -4.93 -20.02 3.67
N LYS A 66 -5.93 -20.61 4.28
CA LYS A 66 -7.15 -21.07 3.60
C LYS A 66 -8.02 -19.95 3.08
N ASN A 67 -7.99 -18.80 3.73
CA ASN A 67 -8.84 -17.66 3.36
C ASN A 67 -7.98 -16.40 3.25
N PRO A 68 -7.19 -16.28 2.17
CA PRO A 68 -6.31 -15.12 2.01
C PRO A 68 -7.08 -13.80 1.89
N GLU A 69 -8.33 -13.82 1.42
CA GLU A 69 -9.16 -12.62 1.30
C GLU A 69 -9.50 -11.99 2.65
N ALA A 70 -9.41 -12.76 3.74
CA ALA A 70 -9.65 -12.25 5.08
C ALA A 70 -8.47 -11.46 5.65
N ILE A 71 -7.31 -11.54 4.99
CA ILE A 71 -6.10 -10.81 5.43
C ILE A 71 -6.22 -9.35 5.00
N ASP A 72 -6.35 -8.47 5.98
CA ASP A 72 -6.53 -7.04 5.73
C ASP A 72 -5.41 -6.17 6.32
N SER A 73 -4.43 -6.78 6.97
CA SER A 73 -3.34 -6.03 7.59
C SER A 73 -2.14 -6.93 7.81
N LEU A 74 -0.98 -6.31 8.02
CA LEU A 74 0.23 -7.07 8.33
C LEU A 74 0.10 -7.82 9.67
N PRO A 75 -0.43 -7.20 10.74
CA PRO A 75 -0.63 -7.97 11.99
C PRO A 75 -1.55 -9.18 11.80
N ALA A 76 -2.61 -9.06 11.01
CA ALA A 76 -3.51 -10.19 10.73
C ALA A 76 -2.76 -11.30 9.99
N LEU A 77 -1.94 -10.95 9.02
CA LEU A 77 -1.13 -11.91 8.29
C LEU A 77 -0.17 -12.64 9.21
N ARG A 78 0.54 -11.91 10.07
CA ARG A 78 1.48 -12.50 11.01
C ARG A 78 0.80 -13.46 11.97
N ALA A 79 -0.38 -13.07 12.47
CA ALA A 79 -1.14 -13.93 13.38
C ALA A 79 -1.54 -15.24 12.70
N ALA A 80 -2.04 -15.16 11.46
CA ALA A 80 -2.44 -16.34 10.71
C ALA A 80 -1.27 -17.27 10.41
N LEU A 81 -0.12 -16.69 10.02
CA LEU A 81 1.09 -17.46 9.74
C LEU A 81 1.64 -18.11 11.02
N SER A 82 1.58 -17.40 12.13
CA SER A 82 2.04 -17.92 13.42
C SER A 82 1.26 -19.16 13.83
N GLN A 83 -0.05 -19.19 13.56
CA GLN A 83 -0.86 -20.35 13.83
C GLN A 83 -0.43 -21.58 13.02
N LEU A 84 0.18 -21.36 11.86
CA LEU A 84 0.73 -22.43 11.02
C LEU A 84 2.19 -22.72 11.32
N GLY A 85 2.76 -22.03 12.30
CA GLY A 85 4.17 -22.19 12.64
C GLY A 85 5.11 -21.64 11.59
N LYS A 86 4.67 -20.64 10.81
CA LYS A 86 5.44 -20.08 9.71
C LYS A 86 5.86 -18.64 10.00
N GLU A 87 7.08 -18.31 9.57
CA GLU A 87 7.62 -16.97 9.72
C GLU A 87 8.45 -16.63 8.48
N PRO A 88 7.77 -16.37 7.32
CA PRO A 88 8.48 -16.06 6.08
C PRO A 88 9.34 -14.82 6.22
N SER A 89 10.50 -14.82 5.56
CA SER A 89 11.45 -13.70 5.65
C SER A 89 10.86 -12.39 5.16
N GLU A 90 10.04 -12.41 4.09
CA GLU A 90 9.41 -11.20 3.58
C GLU A 90 8.46 -10.56 4.59
N VAL A 91 7.79 -11.37 5.41
CA VAL A 91 6.92 -10.85 6.46
C VAL A 91 7.73 -10.26 7.61
N VAL A 92 8.84 -10.90 7.98
CA VAL A 92 9.74 -10.38 8.99
C VAL A 92 10.30 -9.02 8.55
N GLU A 93 10.73 -8.93 7.29
CA GLU A 93 11.24 -7.67 6.74
C GLU A 93 10.20 -6.56 6.77
N LEU A 94 8.96 -6.85 6.37
CA LEU A 94 7.88 -5.86 6.40
C LEU A 94 7.60 -5.41 7.83
N HIS A 95 7.55 -6.36 8.77
CA HIS A 95 7.33 -6.04 10.17
C HIS A 95 8.43 -5.13 10.72
N ASP A 96 9.69 -5.44 10.42
CA ASP A 96 10.81 -4.64 10.88
C ASP A 96 10.78 -3.23 10.30
N LEU A 97 10.38 -3.10 9.01
CA LEU A 97 10.23 -1.80 8.38
C LEU A 97 9.13 -0.97 9.04
N VAL A 98 7.99 -1.59 9.35
CA VAL A 98 6.89 -0.88 10.01
C VAL A 98 7.31 -0.44 11.42
N ALA A 99 8.04 -1.29 12.13
CA ALA A 99 8.50 -1.00 13.48
C ALA A 99 9.59 0.08 13.51
N CYS A 100 10.30 0.27 12.40
CA CYS A 100 11.35 1.27 12.29
C CYS A 100 10.72 2.63 11.95
N ARG A 101 10.61 3.51 12.93
CA ARG A 101 10.01 4.83 12.74
C ARG A 101 10.81 5.63 11.71
N GLY A 102 10.10 6.21 10.74
CA GLY A 102 10.70 6.99 9.69
C GLY A 102 11.15 6.18 8.48
N SER A 103 10.97 4.84 8.50
CA SER A 103 11.21 4.02 7.30
C SER A 103 10.21 4.41 6.21
N TRP A 104 10.51 4.03 4.96
CA TRP A 104 9.61 4.33 3.86
C TRP A 104 8.22 3.70 4.05
N LEU A 105 8.18 2.49 4.60
CA LEU A 105 6.90 1.80 4.80
C LEU A 105 6.10 2.44 5.94
N ASP A 106 6.77 2.81 7.03
CA ASP A 106 6.13 3.54 8.13
C ASP A 106 5.51 4.85 7.63
N ARG A 107 6.27 5.63 6.86
CA ARG A 107 5.78 6.89 6.29
C ARG A 107 4.61 6.67 5.35
N PHE A 108 4.71 5.65 4.49
CA PHE A 108 3.67 5.34 3.53
C PHE A 108 2.35 5.00 4.23
N LEU A 109 2.40 4.11 5.23
CA LEU A 109 1.20 3.70 5.95
C LEU A 109 0.59 4.86 6.73
N ASN A 110 1.43 5.70 7.33
CA ASN A 110 0.95 6.88 8.06
C ASN A 110 0.29 7.89 7.12
N GLN A 111 0.85 8.11 5.95
CA GLN A 111 0.25 9.01 4.96
C GLN A 111 -1.08 8.47 4.45
N TYR A 112 -1.17 7.18 4.21
CA TYR A 112 -2.43 6.56 3.80
C TYR A 112 -3.50 6.73 4.88
N GLU A 113 -3.17 6.45 6.13
CA GLU A 113 -4.11 6.62 7.24
C GLU A 113 -4.54 8.08 7.39
N GLY A 114 -3.63 9.02 7.08
CA GLY A 114 -3.91 10.44 7.14
C GLY A 114 -5.03 10.89 6.21
N ILE A 115 -5.29 10.15 5.13
CA ILE A 115 -6.38 10.46 4.19
C ILE A 115 -7.73 10.43 4.90
N PHE A 116 -7.86 9.56 5.89
CA PHE A 116 -9.12 9.33 6.60
C PHE A 116 -9.25 10.16 7.87
N LYS A 117 -8.23 10.92 8.23
CA LYS A 117 -8.28 11.75 9.44
C LYS A 117 -8.93 13.10 9.13
N SER A 118 -9.75 13.56 10.06
CA SER A 118 -10.31 14.90 9.96
C SER A 118 -9.23 15.95 10.13
N PRO A 119 -9.31 17.08 9.40
CA PRO A 119 -8.33 18.15 9.62
C PRO A 119 -8.39 18.65 11.05
N PRO A 120 -7.25 19.10 11.60
CA PRO A 120 -7.24 19.60 12.97
C PRO A 120 -8.15 20.82 13.08
N LYS A 121 -8.83 20.91 14.22
CA LYS A 121 -9.68 22.06 14.52
C LYS A 121 -8.77 23.24 14.87
N LYS A 122 -9.04 24.37 14.26
CA LYS A 122 -8.36 25.60 14.60
C LYS A 122 -8.97 26.22 15.84
#